data_b648d7745f02dd39f2c3384a784a9205
#
_entry.id   b648d7745f02dd39f2c3384a784a9205
#
_cell.length_a   1.000
_cell.length_b   1.000
_cell.length_c   1.000
_cell.angle_alpha   90.00
_cell.angle_beta   90.00
_cell.angle_gamma   90.00
#
_symmetry.space_group_name_H-M   'P 1'
#
loop_
_entity.id
_entity.type
_entity.pdbx_description
1 polymer ?
#
loop_
_entity_poly.entity_id
_entity_poly.type
_entity_poly.pdbx_seq_one_letter_code
_entity_poly.pdbx_strand_id
1 'polypeptide(L)'
;MTEPTPGFYLPAQFAVGPDGQAPFRTHFEEIINSYAIAGATQLRLGFDWSQLQPRAGGLDGKWIEWYRDVITAANSVGIGVWASLLEREAPHWFDDERGFSDTKNAGRYWPRFVEMVADSFGDLVAGWFPIDDPIGYATRHEPDDATRHGEMVDTMIVAWRDAWRILRGGPPVASSFGVRMVRSIDESQIAIDLAKREDHIRWKTFLRGIRDGNIVIPGRADRELADLAGSIDLVGITFRSDLGEDQAITDDSLRRWQERATMLIHRANNESPDRPIVISYRSARRGVSETVSDAEVLTEAFERAVVASVSDGINIQHVFTNPPRDKKN
;
A
#
# COMPACT_ATOMS: atom_id res chain seq x y z
N MET A 1 -7.91 -23.82 -6.68
CA MET A 1 -7.44 -22.41 -6.62
C MET A 1 -6.01 -22.40 -7.13
N THR A 2 -5.64 -21.38 -7.90
CA THR A 2 -4.26 -21.21 -8.35
C THR A 2 -3.41 -20.65 -7.21
N GLU A 3 -2.14 -21.06 -7.13
CA GLU A 3 -1.21 -20.47 -6.17
C GLU A 3 -1.03 -18.96 -6.45
N PRO A 4 -0.90 -18.13 -5.40
CA PRO A 4 -0.63 -16.71 -5.57
C PRO A 4 0.69 -16.47 -6.33
N THR A 5 0.72 -15.48 -7.21
CA THR A 5 1.96 -15.13 -7.89
C THR A 5 2.90 -14.37 -6.96
N PRO A 6 4.18 -14.78 -6.87
CA PRO A 6 5.17 -14.11 -6.03
C PRO A 6 5.69 -12.83 -6.68
N GLY A 7 5.93 -11.83 -5.85
CA GLY A 7 6.49 -10.56 -6.27
C GLY A 7 7.27 -9.86 -5.17
N PHE A 8 7.99 -8.81 -5.54
CA PHE A 8 8.69 -7.95 -4.59
C PHE A 8 8.07 -6.55 -4.55
N TYR A 9 8.17 -5.91 -3.40
CA TYR A 9 7.73 -4.53 -3.20
C TYR A 9 8.94 -3.62 -2.98
N LEU A 10 9.17 -2.70 -3.91
CA LEU A 10 10.20 -1.66 -3.84
C LEU A 10 9.51 -0.28 -3.69
N PRO A 11 9.40 0.26 -2.48
CA PRO A 11 8.86 1.60 -2.25
C PRO A 11 9.73 2.70 -2.87
N ALA A 12 9.12 3.83 -3.23
CA ALA A 12 9.79 4.99 -3.82
C ALA A 12 11.01 5.46 -3.02
N GLN A 13 10.94 5.45 -1.69
CA GLN A 13 12.03 5.85 -0.80
C GLN A 13 13.30 4.98 -0.92
N PHE A 14 13.20 3.75 -1.44
CA PHE A 14 14.35 2.87 -1.69
C PHE A 14 14.85 2.97 -3.12
N ALA A 15 14.09 3.58 -4.02
CA ALA A 15 14.60 4.00 -5.32
C ALA A 15 15.54 5.22 -5.19
N VAL A 16 15.47 5.93 -4.04
CA VAL A 16 16.37 7.05 -3.68
C VAL A 16 16.90 6.79 -2.27
N GLY A 17 18.16 6.38 -2.13
CA GLY A 17 18.80 6.19 -0.82
C GLY A 17 18.97 7.50 -0.06
N PRO A 18 19.25 7.46 1.26
CA PRO A 18 19.39 8.66 2.10
C PRO A 18 20.50 9.62 1.64
N ASP A 19 21.41 9.19 0.82
CA ASP A 19 22.51 9.93 0.17
C ASP A 19 22.25 10.25 -1.31
N GLY A 20 21.02 10.02 -1.81
CA GLY A 20 20.66 10.28 -3.20
C GLY A 20 21.23 9.27 -4.22
N GLN A 21 21.91 8.23 -3.74
CA GLN A 21 22.51 7.15 -4.55
C GLN A 21 21.94 5.79 -4.17
N ALA A 22 20.65 5.57 -4.46
CA ALA A 22 20.14 4.21 -4.34
C ALA A 22 20.73 3.34 -5.45
N PRO A 23 21.29 2.16 -5.15
CA PRO A 23 21.78 1.22 -6.15
C PRO A 23 20.76 0.92 -7.25
N PHE A 24 19.49 0.83 -6.88
CA PHE A 24 18.39 0.59 -7.84
C PHE A 24 18.31 1.66 -8.93
N ARG A 25 18.61 2.91 -8.62
CA ARG A 25 18.50 4.00 -9.60
C ARG A 25 19.46 3.86 -10.79
N THR A 26 20.63 3.31 -10.54
CA THR A 26 21.73 3.21 -11.53
C THR A 26 21.95 1.79 -12.03
N HIS A 27 21.49 0.77 -11.30
CA HIS A 27 21.72 -0.65 -11.59
C HIS A 27 20.40 -1.44 -11.63
N PHE A 28 19.29 -0.79 -12.01
CA PHE A 28 17.97 -1.43 -11.97
C PHE A 28 17.88 -2.68 -12.84
N GLU A 29 18.56 -2.73 -13.99
CA GLU A 29 18.56 -3.89 -14.87
C GLU A 29 19.15 -5.14 -14.18
N GLU A 30 20.29 -5.00 -13.52
CA GLU A 30 20.96 -6.08 -12.79
C GLU A 30 20.11 -6.54 -11.60
N ILE A 31 19.53 -5.58 -10.86
CA ILE A 31 18.70 -5.86 -9.69
C ILE A 31 17.39 -6.55 -10.12
N ILE A 32 16.72 -6.08 -11.17
CA ILE A 32 15.51 -6.71 -11.72
C ILE A 32 15.80 -8.12 -12.21
N ASN A 33 16.93 -8.35 -12.89
CA ASN A 33 17.37 -9.68 -13.27
C ASN A 33 17.57 -10.59 -12.05
N SER A 34 18.11 -10.08 -10.96
CA SER A 34 18.24 -10.85 -9.70
C SER A 34 16.88 -11.23 -9.11
N TYR A 35 15.88 -10.37 -9.26
CA TYR A 35 14.50 -10.65 -8.82
C TYR A 35 13.85 -11.77 -9.67
N ALA A 36 14.07 -11.74 -10.99
CA ALA A 36 13.59 -12.80 -11.87
C ALA A 36 14.25 -14.15 -11.53
N ILE A 37 15.56 -14.17 -11.26
CA ILE A 37 16.29 -15.37 -10.82
C ILE A 37 15.76 -15.88 -9.47
N ALA A 38 15.36 -14.98 -8.57
CA ALA A 38 14.72 -15.33 -7.30
C ALA A 38 13.27 -15.81 -7.45
N GLY A 39 12.73 -15.89 -8.68
CA GLY A 39 11.39 -16.41 -8.96
C GLY A 39 10.27 -15.38 -8.90
N ALA A 40 10.57 -14.09 -8.78
CA ALA A 40 9.54 -13.06 -8.84
C ALA A 40 8.95 -12.94 -10.24
N THR A 41 7.64 -12.87 -10.34
CA THR A 41 6.89 -12.59 -11.58
C THR A 41 6.19 -11.25 -11.56
N GLN A 42 6.22 -10.58 -10.41
CA GLN A 42 5.60 -9.27 -10.20
C GLN A 42 6.56 -8.36 -9.41
N LEU A 43 6.50 -7.06 -9.70
CA LEU A 43 7.19 -6.01 -8.96
C LEU A 43 6.21 -4.90 -8.63
N ARG A 44 5.94 -4.65 -7.35
CA ARG A 44 5.27 -3.43 -6.91
C ARG A 44 6.33 -2.34 -6.76
N LEU A 45 6.25 -1.31 -7.60
CA LEU A 45 7.21 -0.20 -7.66
C LEU A 45 6.55 1.10 -7.20
N GLY A 46 7.14 1.75 -6.19
CA GLY A 46 6.73 3.08 -5.76
C GLY A 46 7.15 4.15 -6.76
N PHE A 47 6.20 4.97 -7.19
CA PHE A 47 6.46 6.15 -7.99
C PHE A 47 6.61 7.35 -7.04
N ASP A 48 7.71 8.06 -7.16
CA ASP A 48 7.94 9.28 -6.39
C ASP A 48 7.24 10.45 -7.06
N TRP A 49 6.07 10.82 -6.51
CA TRP A 49 5.29 11.94 -7.03
C TRP A 49 6.07 13.25 -7.01
N SER A 50 6.89 13.49 -5.98
CA SER A 50 7.71 14.70 -5.87
C SER A 50 8.74 14.83 -6.98
N GLN A 51 9.27 13.71 -7.45
CA GLN A 51 10.22 13.67 -8.56
C GLN A 51 9.54 13.66 -9.92
N LEU A 52 8.45 12.92 -10.06
CA LEU A 52 7.65 12.92 -11.29
C LEU A 52 7.00 14.28 -11.56
N GLN A 53 6.62 15.00 -10.52
CA GLN A 53 5.97 16.31 -10.62
C GLN A 53 6.55 17.29 -9.59
N PRO A 54 7.76 17.80 -9.79
CA PRO A 54 8.46 18.66 -8.82
C PRO A 54 7.81 20.03 -8.60
N ARG A 55 6.82 20.38 -9.42
CA ARG A 55 6.02 21.63 -9.35
C ARG A 55 4.65 21.40 -9.95
N ALA A 56 3.68 22.21 -9.57
CA ALA A 56 2.37 22.17 -10.19
C ALA A 56 2.49 22.38 -11.72
N GLY A 57 1.97 21.42 -12.51
CA GLY A 57 2.06 21.46 -13.99
C GLY A 57 2.21 20.06 -14.57
N GLY A 58 3.06 19.92 -15.58
CA GLY A 58 3.34 18.64 -16.25
C GLY A 58 4.33 17.78 -15.49
N LEU A 59 4.45 16.52 -15.89
CA LEU A 59 5.45 15.60 -15.37
C LEU A 59 6.86 15.95 -15.89
N ASP A 60 7.87 15.60 -15.13
CA ASP A 60 9.27 15.74 -15.50
C ASP A 60 9.68 14.65 -16.50
N GLY A 61 10.16 15.08 -17.71
CA GLY A 61 10.50 14.16 -18.80
C GLY A 61 11.58 13.14 -18.45
N LYS A 62 12.61 13.54 -17.64
CA LYS A 62 13.67 12.61 -17.23
C LYS A 62 13.15 11.47 -16.36
N TRP A 63 12.19 11.79 -15.48
CA TRP A 63 11.59 10.78 -14.62
C TRP A 63 10.61 9.89 -15.37
N ILE A 64 9.89 10.44 -16.37
CA ILE A 64 9.08 9.62 -17.27
C ILE A 64 9.97 8.62 -18.00
N GLU A 65 11.07 9.05 -18.63
CA GLU A 65 12.01 8.17 -19.34
C GLU A 65 12.57 7.11 -18.40
N TRP A 66 13.08 7.49 -17.23
CA TRP A 66 13.64 6.55 -16.27
C TRP A 66 12.64 5.49 -15.81
N TYR A 67 11.40 5.86 -15.45
CA TYR A 67 10.40 4.87 -15.06
C TYR A 67 10.00 3.97 -16.23
N ARG A 68 9.92 4.49 -17.46
CA ARG A 68 9.67 3.67 -18.65
C ARG A 68 10.79 2.65 -18.89
N ASP A 69 12.04 3.03 -18.71
CA ASP A 69 13.19 2.12 -18.85
C ASP A 69 13.14 1.02 -17.77
N VAL A 70 12.85 1.37 -16.52
CA VAL A 70 12.69 0.40 -15.42
C VAL A 70 11.57 -0.59 -15.70
N ILE A 71 10.39 -0.10 -16.13
CA ILE A 71 9.24 -0.97 -16.43
C ILE A 71 9.54 -1.86 -17.64
N THR A 72 10.18 -1.32 -18.66
CA THR A 72 10.56 -2.08 -19.87
C THR A 72 11.57 -3.17 -19.53
N ALA A 73 12.57 -2.86 -18.70
CA ALA A 73 13.55 -3.86 -18.23
C ALA A 73 12.85 -4.99 -17.44
N ALA A 74 11.92 -4.66 -16.54
CA ALA A 74 11.16 -5.66 -15.79
C ALA A 74 10.31 -6.55 -16.73
N ASN A 75 9.57 -5.94 -17.65
CA ASN A 75 8.75 -6.67 -18.63
C ASN A 75 9.58 -7.56 -19.53
N SER A 76 10.81 -7.16 -19.88
CA SER A 76 11.72 -7.94 -20.75
C SER A 76 12.16 -9.27 -20.12
N VAL A 77 12.16 -9.36 -18.79
CA VAL A 77 12.49 -10.58 -18.02
C VAL A 77 11.25 -11.27 -17.44
N GLY A 78 10.06 -10.90 -17.89
CA GLY A 78 8.80 -11.53 -17.49
C GLY A 78 8.24 -11.07 -16.13
N ILE A 79 8.69 -9.92 -15.60
CA ILE A 79 8.19 -9.33 -14.37
C ILE A 79 7.17 -8.22 -14.69
N GLY A 80 5.90 -8.42 -14.35
CA GLY A 80 4.86 -7.39 -14.45
C GLY A 80 5.00 -6.33 -13.37
N VAL A 81 4.97 -5.04 -13.75
CA VAL A 81 5.14 -3.93 -12.79
C VAL A 81 3.79 -3.37 -12.34
N TRP A 82 3.58 -3.30 -11.02
CA TRP A 82 2.45 -2.64 -10.37
C TRP A 82 2.91 -1.28 -9.81
N ALA A 83 2.37 -0.20 -10.33
CA ALA A 83 2.78 1.15 -9.94
C ALA A 83 2.01 1.65 -8.72
N SER A 84 2.74 2.04 -7.65
CA SER A 84 2.19 2.73 -6.47
C SER A 84 2.35 4.24 -6.64
N LEU A 85 1.25 5.02 -6.69
CA LEU A 85 1.29 6.44 -7.07
C LEU A 85 1.46 7.39 -5.89
N LEU A 86 0.81 7.12 -4.76
CA LEU A 86 0.98 7.85 -3.50
C LEU A 86 1.30 6.85 -2.40
N GLU A 87 2.51 6.90 -1.87
CA GLU A 87 2.90 6.04 -0.75
C GLU A 87 2.91 6.80 0.57
N ARG A 88 3.99 7.47 0.88
CA ARG A 88 4.18 8.08 2.18
C ARG A 88 4.00 9.59 2.18
N GLU A 89 4.50 10.24 1.16
CA GLU A 89 4.63 11.69 1.07
C GLU A 89 4.13 12.18 -0.29
N ALA A 90 3.49 13.33 -0.30
CA ALA A 90 3.14 14.08 -1.48
C ALA A 90 4.21 15.16 -1.77
N PRO A 91 4.21 15.79 -2.94
CA PRO A 91 5.13 16.89 -3.22
C PRO A 91 4.93 18.08 -2.27
N HIS A 92 6.01 18.71 -1.83
CA HIS A 92 5.94 19.89 -0.95
C HIS A 92 5.04 21.00 -1.49
N TRP A 93 5.08 21.27 -2.80
CA TRP A 93 4.22 22.29 -3.41
C TRP A 93 2.72 21.97 -3.28
N PHE A 94 2.36 20.67 -3.21
CA PHE A 94 0.97 20.24 -2.99
C PHE A 94 0.59 20.38 -1.51
N ASP A 95 1.49 20.02 -0.59
CA ASP A 95 1.29 20.15 0.85
C ASP A 95 1.25 21.62 1.28
N ASP A 96 2.06 22.52 0.69
CA ASP A 96 2.05 23.96 0.90
C ASP A 96 0.67 24.57 0.55
N GLU A 97 -0.05 24.00 -0.40
CA GLU A 97 -1.44 24.32 -0.72
C GLU A 97 -2.46 23.49 0.08
N ARG A 98 -2.06 22.97 1.26
CA ARG A 98 -2.86 22.15 2.18
C ARG A 98 -3.14 20.72 1.73
N GLY A 99 -2.63 20.28 0.60
CA GLY A 99 -2.65 18.90 0.16
C GLY A 99 -4.01 18.20 0.30
N PHE A 100 -4.00 17.01 0.91
CA PHE A 100 -5.23 16.26 1.21
C PHE A 100 -6.01 16.77 2.44
N SER A 101 -5.50 17.78 3.17
CA SER A 101 -6.29 18.48 4.21
C SER A 101 -7.32 19.44 3.61
N ASP A 102 -7.24 19.71 2.29
CA ASP A 102 -8.22 20.53 1.57
C ASP A 102 -8.81 19.76 0.37
N THR A 103 -10.09 19.45 0.46
CA THR A 103 -10.81 18.68 -0.56
C THR A 103 -10.78 19.34 -1.95
N LYS A 104 -10.74 20.69 -2.03
CA LYS A 104 -10.70 21.39 -3.32
C LYS A 104 -9.33 21.24 -3.97
N ASN A 105 -8.25 21.38 -3.20
CA ASN A 105 -6.88 21.20 -3.70
C ASN A 105 -6.63 19.75 -4.08
N ALA A 106 -7.02 18.80 -3.23
CA ALA A 106 -6.94 17.38 -3.55
C ALA A 106 -7.69 17.07 -4.86
N GLY A 107 -8.94 17.50 -4.99
CA GLY A 107 -9.75 17.30 -6.19
C GLY A 107 -9.25 18.03 -7.44
N ARG A 108 -8.40 19.07 -7.29
CA ARG A 108 -7.79 19.79 -8.41
C ARG A 108 -6.52 19.11 -8.92
N TYR A 109 -5.64 18.64 -8.04
CA TYR A 109 -4.30 18.21 -8.42
C TYR A 109 -4.16 16.70 -8.52
N TRP A 110 -4.76 15.96 -7.60
CA TRP A 110 -4.64 14.51 -7.57
C TRP A 110 -5.18 13.81 -8.83
N PRO A 111 -6.41 14.07 -9.31
CA PRO A 111 -6.90 13.44 -10.53
C PRO A 111 -6.03 13.75 -11.74
N ARG A 112 -5.55 14.99 -11.88
CA ARG A 112 -4.66 15.38 -12.99
C ARG A 112 -3.32 14.65 -12.97
N PHE A 113 -2.76 14.45 -11.77
CA PHE A 113 -1.54 13.65 -11.63
C PHE A 113 -1.80 12.20 -12.06
N VAL A 114 -2.89 11.60 -11.59
CA VAL A 114 -3.28 10.23 -11.98
C VAL A 114 -3.50 10.11 -13.50
N GLU A 115 -4.17 11.06 -14.12
CA GLU A 115 -4.36 11.11 -15.59
C GLU A 115 -3.01 11.14 -16.32
N MET A 116 -2.12 12.07 -15.98
CA MET A 116 -0.80 12.19 -16.61
C MET A 116 0.05 10.92 -16.44
N VAL A 117 -0.02 10.26 -15.28
CA VAL A 117 0.68 9.01 -15.03
C VAL A 117 0.06 7.85 -15.82
N ALA A 118 -1.28 7.77 -15.87
CA ALA A 118 -1.97 6.77 -16.68
C ALA A 118 -1.64 6.91 -18.17
N ASP A 119 -1.61 8.12 -18.70
CA ASP A 119 -1.22 8.40 -20.09
C ASP A 119 0.24 8.04 -20.38
N SER A 120 1.13 8.21 -19.38
CA SER A 120 2.55 7.97 -19.55
C SER A 120 2.96 6.49 -19.43
N PHE A 121 2.22 5.69 -18.66
CA PHE A 121 2.66 4.35 -18.25
C PHE A 121 1.59 3.26 -18.37
N GLY A 122 0.34 3.62 -18.69
CA GLY A 122 -0.78 2.67 -18.69
C GLY A 122 -0.64 1.51 -19.67
N ASP A 123 0.14 1.69 -20.73
CA ASP A 123 0.47 0.66 -21.72
C ASP A 123 1.58 -0.31 -21.27
N LEU A 124 2.28 -0.01 -20.19
CA LEU A 124 3.46 -0.74 -19.72
C LEU A 124 3.24 -1.48 -18.40
N VAL A 125 2.39 -0.94 -17.51
CA VAL A 125 2.20 -1.50 -16.18
C VAL A 125 1.22 -2.67 -16.16
N ALA A 126 1.43 -3.60 -15.23
CA ALA A 126 0.55 -4.75 -15.00
C ALA A 126 -0.64 -4.40 -14.10
N GLY A 127 -0.55 -3.31 -13.33
CA GLY A 127 -1.61 -2.85 -12.43
C GLY A 127 -1.23 -1.60 -11.64
N TRP A 128 -2.19 -1.10 -10.86
CA TRP A 128 -2.11 0.15 -10.13
C TRP A 128 -2.40 -0.01 -8.64
N PHE A 129 -1.62 0.70 -7.82
CA PHE A 129 -1.91 1.00 -6.42
C PHE A 129 -2.00 2.52 -6.28
N PRO A 130 -3.18 3.15 -6.44
CA PRO A 130 -3.29 4.61 -6.44
C PRO A 130 -2.81 5.23 -5.12
N ILE A 131 -3.24 4.69 -3.98
CA ILE A 131 -2.91 5.22 -2.66
C ILE A 131 -2.50 4.07 -1.73
N ASP A 132 -1.29 4.15 -1.17
CA ASP A 132 -0.80 3.20 -0.16
C ASP A 132 -1.21 3.65 1.25
N ASP A 133 -1.96 2.81 1.96
CA ASP A 133 -2.45 3.02 3.32
C ASP A 133 -3.03 4.43 3.56
N PRO A 134 -4.17 4.78 2.94
CA PRO A 134 -4.79 6.10 3.07
C PRO A 134 -5.10 6.47 4.52
N ILE A 135 -5.47 5.49 5.35
CA ILE A 135 -5.71 5.71 6.78
C ILE A 135 -4.40 6.00 7.52
N GLY A 136 -3.34 5.27 7.19
CA GLY A 136 -2.00 5.53 7.72
C GLY A 136 -1.46 6.88 7.27
N TYR A 137 -1.77 7.32 6.05
CA TYR A 137 -1.46 8.65 5.56
C TYR A 137 -2.14 9.72 6.45
N ALA A 138 -3.46 9.64 6.62
CA ALA A 138 -4.22 10.57 7.46
C ALA A 138 -3.71 10.58 8.92
N THR A 139 -3.37 9.42 9.48
CA THR A 139 -2.84 9.32 10.85
C THR A 139 -1.47 9.99 11.01
N ARG A 140 -0.62 9.98 9.97
CA ARG A 140 0.69 10.66 10.02
C ARG A 140 0.57 12.17 9.94
N HIS A 141 -0.39 12.68 9.18
CA HIS A 141 -0.55 14.12 8.95
C HIS A 141 -1.42 14.81 10.00
N GLU A 142 -2.40 14.10 10.55
CA GLU A 142 -3.32 14.62 11.57
C GLU A 142 -3.39 13.63 12.76
N PRO A 143 -2.29 13.46 13.52
CA PRO A 143 -2.21 12.42 14.56
C PRO A 143 -3.05 12.76 15.81
N ASP A 144 -3.20 14.04 16.14
CA ASP A 144 -3.71 14.51 17.42
C ASP A 144 -5.10 15.14 17.33
N ASP A 145 -5.62 15.40 16.13
CA ASP A 145 -6.92 16.02 15.90
C ASP A 145 -7.89 15.04 15.23
N ALA A 146 -8.81 14.48 16.01
CA ALA A 146 -9.77 13.50 15.52
C ALA A 146 -10.73 14.08 14.43
N THR A 147 -11.00 15.38 14.45
CA THR A 147 -11.85 16.05 13.46
C THR A 147 -11.10 16.18 12.14
N ARG A 148 -9.91 16.74 12.15
CA ARG A 148 -9.05 16.89 10.98
C ARG A 148 -8.65 15.54 10.38
N HIS A 149 -8.32 14.56 11.23
CA HIS A 149 -8.10 13.19 10.80
C HIS A 149 -9.30 12.64 10.02
N GLY A 150 -10.52 12.80 10.56
CA GLY A 150 -11.74 12.37 9.88
C GLY A 150 -11.99 13.12 8.56
N GLU A 151 -11.66 14.41 8.49
CA GLU A 151 -11.75 15.20 7.24
C GLU A 151 -10.77 14.72 6.20
N MET A 152 -9.53 14.44 6.58
CA MET A 152 -8.53 13.90 5.68
C MET A 152 -8.90 12.50 5.21
N VAL A 153 -9.38 11.61 6.07
CA VAL A 153 -9.89 10.28 5.68
C VAL A 153 -11.00 10.41 4.63
N ASP A 154 -11.94 11.32 4.83
CA ASP A 154 -13.02 11.59 3.86
C ASP A 154 -12.46 12.07 2.50
N THR A 155 -11.50 12.99 2.52
CA THR A 155 -10.82 13.47 1.31
C THR A 155 -10.07 12.34 0.61
N MET A 156 -9.40 11.46 1.35
CA MET A 156 -8.67 10.31 0.79
C MET A 156 -9.61 9.28 0.13
N ILE A 157 -10.82 9.09 0.66
CA ILE A 157 -11.83 8.23 0.01
C ILE A 157 -12.30 8.84 -1.31
N VAL A 158 -12.53 10.15 -1.35
CA VAL A 158 -12.87 10.85 -2.61
C VAL A 158 -11.72 10.75 -3.60
N ALA A 159 -10.49 10.97 -3.16
CA ALA A 159 -9.29 10.84 -4.00
C ALA A 159 -9.13 9.41 -4.55
N TRP A 160 -9.41 8.39 -3.74
CA TRP A 160 -9.45 7.00 -4.18
C TRP A 160 -10.46 6.80 -5.32
N ARG A 161 -11.72 7.21 -5.11
CA ARG A 161 -12.79 7.09 -6.11
C ARG A 161 -12.43 7.82 -7.40
N ASP A 162 -11.82 9.01 -7.32
CA ASP A 162 -11.42 9.78 -8.49
C ASP A 162 -10.30 9.10 -9.28
N ALA A 163 -9.29 8.54 -8.59
CA ALA A 163 -8.26 7.72 -9.23
C ALA A 163 -8.86 6.48 -9.91
N TRP A 164 -9.78 5.79 -9.23
CA TRP A 164 -10.50 4.65 -9.82
C TRP A 164 -11.21 5.02 -11.12
N ARG A 165 -11.93 6.14 -11.16
CA ARG A 165 -12.65 6.59 -12.36
C ARG A 165 -11.73 6.81 -13.56
N ILE A 166 -10.50 7.24 -13.31
CA ILE A 166 -9.49 7.49 -14.35
C ILE A 166 -8.89 6.16 -14.82
N LEU A 167 -8.53 5.29 -13.88
CA LEU A 167 -7.76 4.09 -14.17
C LEU A 167 -8.61 2.89 -14.60
N ARG A 168 -9.91 2.86 -14.26
CA ARG A 168 -10.82 1.77 -14.62
C ARG A 168 -10.90 1.58 -16.14
N GLY A 169 -10.84 0.36 -16.59
CA GLY A 169 -10.85 -0.02 -18.01
C GLY A 169 -9.46 -0.16 -18.63
N GLY A 170 -8.40 0.12 -17.87
CA GLY A 170 -7.02 -0.21 -18.16
C GLY A 170 -6.52 -1.41 -17.32
N PRO A 171 -5.23 -1.42 -16.97
CA PRO A 171 -4.68 -2.39 -16.03
C PRO A 171 -5.41 -2.36 -14.69
N PRO A 172 -5.54 -3.51 -13.99
CA PRO A 172 -6.33 -3.63 -12.77
C PRO A 172 -5.86 -2.68 -11.65
N VAL A 173 -6.83 -2.20 -10.85
CA VAL A 173 -6.61 -1.28 -9.74
C VAL A 173 -6.79 -2.01 -8.42
N ALA A 174 -5.74 -2.02 -7.60
CA ALA A 174 -5.72 -2.60 -6.27
C ALA A 174 -5.67 -1.54 -5.19
N SER A 175 -6.36 -1.76 -4.08
CA SER A 175 -6.14 -0.97 -2.87
C SER A 175 -4.83 -1.36 -2.18
N SER A 176 -4.46 -0.62 -1.13
CA SER A 176 -3.35 -0.97 -0.24
C SER A 176 -3.68 -0.45 1.15
N PHE A 177 -4.43 -1.23 1.93
CA PHE A 177 -4.83 -0.85 3.27
C PHE A 177 -3.88 -1.45 4.30
N GLY A 178 -3.29 -0.59 5.14
CA GLY A 178 -2.49 -1.04 6.27
C GLY A 178 -3.36 -1.76 7.29
N VAL A 179 -3.20 -3.09 7.41
CA VAL A 179 -3.96 -3.92 8.34
C VAL A 179 -3.18 -4.17 9.63
N ARG A 180 -3.87 -4.02 10.75
CA ARG A 180 -3.33 -4.35 12.07
C ARG A 180 -4.45 -4.70 13.06
N MET A 181 -4.08 -5.39 14.12
CA MET A 181 -4.94 -5.52 15.29
C MET A 181 -5.02 -4.19 16.01
N VAL A 182 -6.25 -3.74 16.30
CA VAL A 182 -6.49 -2.58 17.16
C VAL A 182 -6.90 -3.08 18.54
N ARG A 183 -6.18 -2.63 19.58
CA ARG A 183 -6.46 -2.96 20.97
C ARG A 183 -6.45 -1.70 21.80
N SER A 184 -7.26 -1.66 22.85
CA SER A 184 -7.16 -0.59 23.84
C SER A 184 -5.83 -0.73 24.62
N ILE A 185 -5.25 0.41 24.98
CA ILE A 185 -3.97 0.45 25.72
C ILE A 185 -4.16 0.11 27.19
N ASP A 186 -5.38 0.30 27.72
CA ASP A 186 -5.79 -0.05 29.08
C ASP A 186 -7.31 -0.32 29.12
N GLU A 187 -7.85 -0.57 30.32
CA GLU A 187 -9.27 -0.88 30.56
C GLU A 187 -10.13 0.37 30.74
N SER A 188 -9.60 1.58 30.58
CA SER A 188 -10.39 2.81 30.69
C SER A 188 -11.40 2.92 29.54
N GLN A 189 -12.58 3.49 29.83
CA GLN A 189 -13.60 3.68 28.81
C GLN A 189 -13.09 4.54 27.64
N ILE A 190 -12.25 5.54 27.93
CA ILE A 190 -11.64 6.40 26.91
C ILE A 190 -10.75 5.58 25.97
N ALA A 191 -9.84 4.75 26.50
CA ALA A 191 -8.97 3.91 25.69
C ALA A 191 -9.76 2.89 24.85
N ILE A 192 -10.81 2.30 25.43
CA ILE A 192 -11.71 1.39 24.72
C ILE A 192 -12.42 2.10 23.57
N ASP A 193 -12.93 3.32 23.78
CA ASP A 193 -13.68 4.05 22.74
C ASP A 193 -12.74 4.57 21.63
N LEU A 194 -11.51 4.97 21.96
CA LEU A 194 -10.47 5.29 20.96
C LEU A 194 -10.12 4.06 20.11
N ALA A 195 -9.94 2.90 20.73
CA ALA A 195 -9.66 1.66 20.01
C ALA A 195 -10.83 1.26 19.07
N LYS A 196 -12.08 1.38 19.53
CA LYS A 196 -13.26 1.14 18.70
C LYS A 196 -13.35 2.09 17.51
N ARG A 197 -13.05 3.38 17.73
CA ARG A 197 -13.01 4.38 16.67
C ARG A 197 -11.93 4.05 15.64
N GLU A 198 -10.72 3.74 16.07
CA GLU A 198 -9.64 3.38 15.20
C GLU A 198 -9.95 2.10 14.42
N ASP A 199 -10.47 1.05 15.08
CA ASP A 199 -10.89 -0.19 14.43
C ASP A 199 -11.96 0.08 13.36
N HIS A 200 -12.94 0.93 13.65
CA HIS A 200 -13.96 1.30 12.68
C HIS A 200 -13.37 2.01 11.46
N ILE A 201 -12.53 3.04 11.67
CA ILE A 201 -11.92 3.80 10.57
C ILE A 201 -11.06 2.87 9.71
N ARG A 202 -10.23 2.05 10.33
CA ARG A 202 -9.29 1.17 9.63
C ARG A 202 -9.99 0.07 8.83
N TRP A 203 -11.02 -0.56 9.39
CA TRP A 203 -11.61 -1.75 8.81
C TRP A 203 -12.91 -1.50 8.07
N LYS A 204 -13.69 -0.52 8.51
CA LYS A 204 -15.04 -0.34 7.98
C LYS A 204 -15.15 0.85 7.03
N THR A 205 -14.50 1.96 7.35
CA THR A 205 -14.70 3.19 6.57
C THR A 205 -14.31 3.01 5.11
N PHE A 206 -13.13 2.47 4.82
CA PHE A 206 -12.68 2.26 3.44
C PHE A 206 -13.27 0.98 2.82
N LEU A 207 -13.05 -0.19 3.43
CA LEU A 207 -13.44 -1.47 2.85
C LEU A 207 -14.95 -1.57 2.64
N ARG A 208 -15.74 -1.23 3.67
CA ARG A 208 -17.19 -1.19 3.53
C ARG A 208 -17.67 -0.03 2.66
N GLY A 209 -16.97 1.11 2.69
CA GLY A 209 -17.28 2.23 1.80
C GLY A 209 -17.21 1.81 0.34
N ILE A 210 -16.14 1.13 -0.06
CA ILE A 210 -16.00 0.59 -1.43
C ILE A 210 -17.01 -0.53 -1.70
N ARG A 211 -17.39 -1.33 -0.70
CA ARG A 211 -18.41 -2.36 -0.87
C ARG A 211 -19.81 -1.77 -1.02
N ASP A 212 -20.18 -0.84 -0.16
CA ASP A 212 -21.56 -0.39 0.04
C ASP A 212 -21.85 0.99 -0.60
N GLY A 213 -20.82 1.75 -1.00
CA GLY A 213 -20.95 3.10 -1.57
C GLY A 213 -21.13 4.22 -0.53
N ASN A 214 -21.07 3.88 0.77
CA ASN A 214 -21.32 4.80 1.86
C ASN A 214 -20.04 5.15 2.62
N ILE A 215 -19.83 6.43 2.88
CA ILE A 215 -18.76 6.91 3.76
C ILE A 215 -19.29 7.04 5.17
N VAL A 216 -18.77 6.21 6.08
CA VAL A 216 -19.11 6.22 7.50
C VAL A 216 -17.81 6.46 8.30
N ILE A 217 -17.67 7.66 8.85
CA ILE A 217 -16.54 8.08 9.67
C ILE A 217 -17.06 8.48 11.05
N PRO A 218 -16.60 7.84 12.15
CA PRO A 218 -17.04 8.18 13.50
C PRO A 218 -16.89 9.68 13.80
N GLY A 219 -17.97 10.32 14.22
CA GLY A 219 -18.04 11.75 14.51
C GLY A 219 -18.35 12.65 13.31
N ARG A 220 -18.64 12.08 12.12
CA ARG A 220 -19.12 12.80 10.94
C ARG A 220 -20.46 12.26 10.49
N ALA A 221 -21.21 13.04 9.73
CA ALA A 221 -22.44 12.57 9.11
C ALA A 221 -22.13 11.54 8.02
N ASP A 222 -22.88 10.45 8.02
CA ASP A 222 -22.81 9.45 6.96
C ASP A 222 -23.25 10.05 5.63
N ARG A 223 -22.62 9.64 4.54
CA ARG A 223 -22.99 10.10 3.21
C ARG A 223 -22.72 9.04 2.14
N GLU A 224 -23.56 9.01 1.14
CA GLU A 224 -23.31 8.28 -0.09
C GLU A 224 -22.30 9.03 -0.97
N LEU A 225 -21.46 8.28 -1.66
CA LEU A 225 -20.55 8.81 -2.67
C LEU A 225 -20.76 8.05 -3.98
N ALA A 226 -21.22 8.76 -5.00
CA ALA A 226 -21.44 8.17 -6.32
C ALA A 226 -20.16 7.52 -6.87
N ASP A 227 -20.30 6.33 -7.48
CA ASP A 227 -19.22 5.50 -8.04
C ASP A 227 -18.16 5.03 -7.01
N LEU A 228 -18.46 5.06 -5.71
CA LEU A 228 -17.60 4.46 -4.70
C LEU A 228 -17.85 2.94 -4.60
N ALA A 229 -19.12 2.52 -4.66
CA ALA A 229 -19.45 1.11 -4.63
C ALA A 229 -18.78 0.35 -5.77
N GLY A 230 -18.02 -0.70 -5.44
CA GLY A 230 -17.30 -1.50 -6.43
C GLY A 230 -16.09 -0.81 -7.09
N SER A 231 -15.63 0.32 -6.57
CA SER A 231 -14.49 1.07 -7.13
C SER A 231 -13.15 0.39 -6.89
N ILE A 232 -13.02 -0.89 -7.24
CA ILE A 232 -11.83 -1.71 -7.01
C ILE A 232 -11.86 -2.99 -7.88
N ASP A 233 -10.71 -3.42 -8.37
CA ASP A 233 -10.55 -4.73 -9.02
C ASP A 233 -9.99 -5.78 -8.06
N LEU A 234 -9.01 -5.41 -7.22
CA LEU A 234 -8.42 -6.28 -6.22
C LEU A 234 -8.34 -5.57 -4.87
N VAL A 235 -8.70 -6.30 -3.80
CA VAL A 235 -8.56 -5.81 -2.43
C VAL A 235 -7.12 -5.98 -1.99
N GLY A 236 -6.36 -4.89 -2.02
CA GLY A 236 -4.99 -4.88 -1.55
C GLY A 236 -4.91 -4.57 -0.05
N ILE A 237 -4.16 -5.38 0.67
CA ILE A 237 -3.84 -5.19 2.09
C ILE A 237 -2.33 -5.19 2.30
N THR A 238 -1.88 -4.35 3.23
CA THR A 238 -0.46 -4.22 3.55
C THR A 238 -0.22 -4.60 5.00
N PHE A 239 0.68 -5.55 5.20
CA PHE A 239 1.15 -5.99 6.51
C PHE A 239 2.50 -5.34 6.83
N ARG A 240 2.66 -4.99 8.10
CA ARG A 240 3.97 -4.71 8.71
C ARG A 240 4.16 -5.68 9.85
N SER A 241 5.40 -6.12 10.10
CA SER A 241 5.66 -6.97 11.26
C SER A 241 5.28 -6.24 12.55
N ASP A 242 4.35 -6.80 13.29
CA ASP A 242 3.83 -6.27 14.57
C ASP A 242 4.60 -6.82 15.77
N LEU A 243 5.78 -7.41 15.57
CA LEU A 243 6.66 -7.78 16.69
C LEU A 243 7.19 -6.48 17.28
N GLY A 244 6.82 -6.19 18.54
CA GLY A 244 7.29 -5.03 19.29
C GLY A 244 8.81 -4.95 19.32
N GLU A 245 9.34 -3.75 19.54
CA GLU A 245 10.79 -3.47 19.54
C GLU A 245 11.57 -4.39 20.49
N ASP A 246 10.93 -4.85 21.57
CA ASP A 246 11.54 -5.68 22.63
C ASP A 246 11.22 -7.17 22.53
N GLN A 247 10.49 -7.62 21.52
CA GLN A 247 10.14 -9.05 21.40
C GLN A 247 11.22 -9.82 20.65
N ALA A 248 11.84 -10.77 21.35
CA ALA A 248 12.73 -11.75 20.73
C ALA A 248 11.95 -12.59 19.68
N ILE A 249 12.60 -12.87 18.55
CA ILE A 249 12.07 -13.80 17.56
C ILE A 249 12.27 -15.22 18.12
N THR A 250 11.17 -15.86 18.46
CA THR A 250 11.10 -17.23 18.98
C THR A 250 10.03 -17.99 18.19
N ASP A 251 10.06 -19.32 18.24
CA ASP A 251 9.03 -20.15 17.58
C ASP A 251 7.61 -19.75 18.02
N ASP A 252 7.43 -19.41 19.30
CA ASP A 252 6.14 -18.99 19.84
C ASP A 252 5.71 -17.61 19.34
N SER A 253 6.64 -16.64 19.23
CA SER A 253 6.33 -15.33 18.65
C SER A 253 6.01 -15.40 17.15
N LEU A 254 6.70 -16.28 16.42
CA LEU A 254 6.45 -16.54 14.99
C LEU A 254 5.10 -17.23 14.77
N ARG A 255 4.76 -18.22 15.61
CA ARG A 255 3.45 -18.87 15.55
C ARG A 255 2.33 -17.86 15.81
N ARG A 256 2.43 -17.03 16.85
CA ARG A 256 1.46 -15.96 17.12
C ARG A 256 1.36 -14.94 15.99
N TRP A 257 2.48 -14.63 15.36
CA TRP A 257 2.50 -13.75 14.18
C TRP A 257 1.75 -14.39 13.01
N GLN A 258 2.02 -15.64 12.69
CA GLN A 258 1.33 -16.39 11.65
C GLN A 258 -0.19 -16.44 11.90
N GLU A 259 -0.63 -16.83 13.10
CA GLU A 259 -2.03 -16.89 13.50
C GLU A 259 -2.72 -15.52 13.33
N ARG A 260 -2.04 -14.45 13.75
CA ARG A 260 -2.52 -13.08 13.61
C ARG A 260 -2.64 -12.65 12.15
N ALA A 261 -1.65 -12.94 11.33
CA ALA A 261 -1.67 -12.62 9.92
C ALA A 261 -2.83 -13.35 9.21
N THR A 262 -3.02 -14.64 9.47
CA THR A 262 -4.16 -15.42 8.97
C THR A 262 -5.49 -14.77 9.34
N MET A 263 -5.68 -14.42 10.62
CA MET A 263 -6.91 -13.79 11.11
C MET A 263 -7.17 -12.43 10.43
N LEU A 264 -6.12 -11.63 10.19
CA LEU A 264 -6.25 -10.33 9.51
C LEU A 264 -6.60 -10.49 8.04
N ILE A 265 -6.06 -11.50 7.35
CA ILE A 265 -6.43 -11.83 5.95
C ILE A 265 -7.91 -12.24 5.88
N HIS A 266 -8.36 -13.11 6.78
CA HIS A 266 -9.77 -13.51 6.85
C HIS A 266 -10.70 -12.32 7.13
N ARG A 267 -10.29 -11.42 8.06
CA ARG A 267 -11.06 -10.22 8.34
C ARG A 267 -11.15 -9.30 7.11
N ALA A 268 -10.05 -9.09 6.39
CA ALA A 268 -10.05 -8.30 5.17
C ALA A 268 -11.01 -8.88 4.13
N ASN A 269 -11.00 -10.19 3.93
CA ASN A 269 -11.93 -10.87 3.03
C ASN A 269 -13.39 -10.66 3.43
N ASN A 270 -13.71 -10.70 4.73
CA ASN A 270 -15.08 -10.56 5.23
C ASN A 270 -15.62 -9.11 5.21
N GLU A 271 -14.73 -8.10 5.39
CA GLU A 271 -15.13 -6.68 5.43
C GLU A 271 -15.18 -6.04 4.03
N SER A 272 -14.46 -6.59 3.07
CA SER A 272 -14.33 -6.04 1.71
C SER A 272 -15.41 -6.49 0.75
N PRO A 273 -15.52 -5.88 -0.44
CA PRO A 273 -16.30 -6.44 -1.54
C PRO A 273 -15.73 -7.80 -1.96
N ASP A 274 -16.57 -8.63 -2.58
CA ASP A 274 -16.19 -9.93 -3.12
C ASP A 274 -15.27 -9.75 -4.35
N ARG A 275 -13.99 -9.59 -4.06
CA ARG A 275 -12.91 -9.38 -5.02
C ARG A 275 -11.68 -10.19 -4.61
N PRO A 276 -10.83 -10.58 -5.56
CA PRO A 276 -9.55 -11.21 -5.22
C PRO A 276 -8.68 -10.31 -4.33
N ILE A 277 -7.87 -10.94 -3.49
CA ILE A 277 -6.97 -10.24 -2.58
C ILE A 277 -5.56 -10.16 -3.17
N VAL A 278 -4.92 -9.03 -2.98
CA VAL A 278 -3.48 -8.84 -3.17
C VAL A 278 -2.84 -8.42 -1.85
N ILE A 279 -1.72 -9.02 -1.51
CA ILE A 279 -1.07 -8.79 -0.23
C ILE A 279 0.31 -8.18 -0.43
N SER A 280 0.63 -7.12 0.33
CA SER A 280 1.98 -6.59 0.45
C SER A 280 2.46 -6.79 1.88
N TYR A 281 3.61 -7.43 2.05
CA TYR A 281 4.25 -7.62 3.35
C TYR A 281 5.59 -6.90 3.40
N ARG A 282 5.79 -6.14 4.46
CA ARG A 282 7.06 -5.46 4.74
C ARG A 282 7.53 -5.84 6.12
N SER A 283 8.61 -6.63 6.19
CA SER A 283 9.31 -6.79 7.45
C SER A 283 10.02 -5.47 7.76
N ALA A 284 9.61 -4.79 8.81
CA ALA A 284 10.29 -3.63 9.33
C ALA A 284 10.03 -3.57 10.84
N ARG A 285 11.06 -3.83 11.64
CA ARG A 285 10.99 -3.61 13.10
C ARG A 285 11.31 -2.14 13.38
N ARG A 286 10.42 -1.43 14.04
CA ARG A 286 10.70 -0.05 14.48
C ARG A 286 11.84 -0.08 15.52
N GLY A 287 12.87 0.76 15.32
CA GLY A 287 13.90 1.02 16.34
C GLY A 287 14.96 -0.06 16.52
N VAL A 288 14.85 -1.21 15.85
CA VAL A 288 15.83 -2.30 15.93
C VAL A 288 16.47 -2.52 14.56
N SER A 289 17.80 -2.67 14.53
CA SER A 289 18.49 -3.14 13.33
C SER A 289 18.08 -4.60 13.08
N GLU A 290 17.15 -4.81 12.16
CA GLU A 290 16.69 -6.13 11.75
C GLU A 290 17.82 -6.83 11.00
N THR A 291 18.21 -8.03 11.46
CA THR A 291 19.17 -8.84 10.70
C THR A 291 18.52 -9.42 9.46
N VAL A 292 19.32 -9.81 8.46
CA VAL A 292 18.82 -10.51 7.25
C VAL A 292 18.05 -11.78 7.67
N SER A 293 18.59 -12.53 8.64
CA SER A 293 17.96 -13.75 9.17
C SER A 293 16.60 -13.48 9.82
N ASP A 294 16.45 -12.37 10.56
CA ASP A 294 15.18 -11.99 11.17
C ASP A 294 14.10 -11.70 10.12
N ALA A 295 14.47 -10.97 9.08
CA ALA A 295 13.56 -10.65 7.98
C ALA A 295 13.13 -11.90 7.21
N GLU A 296 14.05 -12.83 6.95
CA GLU A 296 13.77 -14.10 6.28
C GLU A 296 12.78 -14.94 7.08
N VAL A 297 13.03 -15.15 8.38
CA VAL A 297 12.18 -15.98 9.26
C VAL A 297 10.77 -15.37 9.42
N LEU A 298 10.68 -14.04 9.53
CA LEU A 298 9.38 -13.34 9.57
C LEU A 298 8.61 -13.47 8.25
N THR A 299 9.30 -13.40 7.13
CA THR A 299 8.71 -13.58 5.80
C THR A 299 8.18 -15.00 5.64
N GLU A 300 8.95 -16.02 6.00
CA GLU A 300 8.49 -17.42 5.97
C GLU A 300 7.25 -17.66 6.86
N ALA A 301 7.21 -17.08 8.07
CA ALA A 301 6.04 -17.19 8.93
C ALA A 301 4.79 -16.53 8.30
N PHE A 302 5.00 -15.41 7.61
CA PHE A 302 3.96 -14.74 6.86
C PHE A 302 3.48 -15.56 5.65
N GLU A 303 4.39 -16.14 4.88
CA GLU A 303 4.05 -17.02 3.74
C GLU A 303 3.23 -18.22 4.19
N ARG A 304 3.53 -18.82 5.34
CA ARG A 304 2.69 -19.86 5.94
C ARG A 304 1.27 -19.39 6.25
N ALA A 305 1.10 -18.14 6.70
CA ALA A 305 -0.23 -17.56 6.90
C ALA A 305 -1.00 -17.38 5.59
N VAL A 306 -0.31 -16.97 4.53
CA VAL A 306 -0.90 -16.87 3.17
C VAL A 306 -1.35 -18.25 2.69
N VAL A 307 -0.50 -19.27 2.78
CA VAL A 307 -0.82 -20.65 2.38
C VAL A 307 -2.03 -21.18 3.17
N ALA A 308 -2.09 -20.95 4.47
CA ALA A 308 -3.24 -21.34 5.30
C ALA A 308 -4.52 -20.65 4.81
N SER A 309 -4.47 -19.34 4.55
CA SER A 309 -5.64 -18.58 4.08
C SER A 309 -6.12 -19.03 2.69
N VAL A 310 -5.21 -19.38 1.79
CA VAL A 310 -5.57 -19.97 0.48
C VAL A 310 -6.23 -21.34 0.66
N SER A 311 -5.72 -22.15 1.59
CA SER A 311 -6.31 -23.47 1.92
C SER A 311 -7.71 -23.35 2.51
N ASP A 312 -8.00 -22.27 3.22
CA ASP A 312 -9.31 -21.93 3.76
C ASP A 312 -10.27 -21.33 2.72
N GLY A 313 -9.84 -21.21 1.46
CA GLY A 313 -10.69 -20.79 0.34
C GLY A 313 -10.61 -19.30 -0.01
N ILE A 314 -9.68 -18.54 0.57
CA ILE A 314 -9.50 -17.12 0.22
C ILE A 314 -8.77 -17.00 -1.13
N ASN A 315 -9.34 -16.21 -2.04
CA ASN A 315 -8.77 -15.97 -3.36
C ASN A 315 -7.67 -14.89 -3.29
N ILE A 316 -6.42 -15.32 -3.05
CA ILE A 316 -5.24 -14.45 -3.06
C ILE A 316 -4.55 -14.58 -4.42
N GLN A 317 -4.44 -13.47 -5.18
CA GLN A 317 -3.83 -13.49 -6.52
C GLN A 317 -2.34 -13.17 -6.51
N HIS A 318 -1.91 -12.16 -5.75
CA HIS A 318 -0.52 -11.71 -5.72
C HIS A 318 -0.04 -11.51 -4.28
N VAL A 319 1.23 -11.82 -4.05
CA VAL A 319 1.90 -11.57 -2.78
C VAL A 319 3.22 -10.84 -3.04
N PHE A 320 3.33 -9.63 -2.53
CA PHE A 320 4.55 -8.81 -2.61
C PHE A 320 5.27 -8.82 -1.26
N THR A 321 6.51 -9.26 -1.26
CA THR A 321 7.38 -9.28 -0.08
C THR A 321 8.57 -8.32 -0.25
N ASN A 322 9.40 -8.19 0.77
CA ASN A 322 10.64 -7.44 0.62
C ASN A 322 11.56 -8.14 -0.40
N PRO A 323 12.26 -7.36 -1.26
CA PRO A 323 13.30 -7.92 -2.09
C PRO A 323 14.39 -8.60 -1.27
N PRO A 324 15.06 -9.63 -1.80
CA PRO A 324 16.22 -10.23 -1.15
C PRO A 324 17.27 -9.14 -0.86
N ARG A 325 17.80 -9.12 0.36
CA ARG A 325 18.91 -8.25 0.71
C ARG A 325 20.21 -8.88 0.20
N ASP A 326 21.02 -8.10 -0.50
CA ASP A 326 22.37 -8.56 -0.85
C ASP A 326 23.14 -8.92 0.42
N LYS A 327 23.66 -10.14 0.49
CA LYS A 327 24.50 -10.63 1.61
C LYS A 327 25.85 -9.89 1.74
N LYS A 328 26.07 -8.85 0.95
CA LYS A 328 27.35 -8.13 0.83
C LYS A 328 27.35 -6.69 1.38
N ASN A 329 26.27 -6.23 2.02
CA ASN A 329 26.25 -4.91 2.69
C ASN A 329 25.87 -5.03 4.17
#